data_dea5e34ed475296af7a20ec277ed3823
#
_entry.id   dea5e34ed475296af7a20ec277ed3823
#
_cell.length_a   1.000
_cell.length_b   1.000
_cell.length_c   1.000
_cell.angle_alpha   90.00
_cell.angle_beta   90.00
_cell.angle_gamma   90.00
#
_symmetry.space_group_name_H-M   'P 1'
#
loop_
_entity.id
_entity.type
_entity.pdbx_description
1 polymer ?
#
loop_
_entity_poly.entity_id
_entity_poly.type
_entity_poly.pdbx_seq_one_letter_code
_entity_poly.pdbx_strand_id
1 'polypeptide(L)'
;MEENEMTKENICIVFGGKSAEHDVSILTAQNVLNAINKDQYQIDIIYITNDGEWKKKENITDEIKSTDELVLNNVEAGEISQLLSKGSTGRSYDAVFPLLHGPNGEDGTIQGLFEVLDIPYVGNGVLAASSSMDKLVMKQLFEHRGLPQLPYISFLRSEYEKYENNIIKLVNDKLTYPVFVKPANLGSSVGISKCNNEEELKSGIEEAFQFDRKLVIEQGIEAREIEVAVLGNDYPETTWPGEVVKDVAFYDYKSKYKDGKVQLQIPADLDQDVQMTLRNMALEAFKATDCSGLVRADFFVTEDNQIYINETNAMPGFTSFSMYPSLWENMGLSYPDLIAKLINLAKERHEDKKKNKYKID
;
A
#
# COMPACT_ATOMS: atom_id res chain seq x y z
N MET A 1 -46.88 5.25 -8.86
CA MET A 1 -45.78 4.77 -8.00
C MET A 1 -44.59 5.50 -8.51
N GLU A 2 -44.14 6.54 -7.80
CA GLU A 2 -42.86 7.19 -8.09
C GLU A 2 -41.79 6.14 -7.81
N GLU A 3 -41.07 5.69 -8.84
CA GLU A 3 -39.82 4.98 -8.68
C GLU A 3 -38.91 5.93 -7.88
N ASN A 4 -38.61 5.57 -6.65
CA ASN A 4 -37.55 6.22 -5.89
C ASN A 4 -36.27 5.94 -6.67
N GLU A 5 -35.85 6.85 -7.57
CA GLU A 5 -34.49 6.84 -8.11
C GLU A 5 -33.57 6.93 -6.89
N MET A 6 -32.98 5.81 -6.52
CA MET A 6 -31.93 5.82 -5.49
C MET A 6 -30.82 6.76 -5.99
N THR A 7 -30.65 7.87 -5.30
CA THR A 7 -29.61 8.85 -5.64
C THR A 7 -28.26 8.15 -5.52
N LYS A 8 -27.51 8.09 -6.63
CA LYS A 8 -26.17 7.52 -6.65
C LYS A 8 -25.27 8.18 -5.60
N GLU A 9 -24.41 7.39 -4.97
CA GLU A 9 -23.36 7.90 -4.10
C GLU A 9 -22.25 8.59 -4.91
N ASN A 10 -21.73 9.70 -4.40
CA ASN A 10 -20.65 10.46 -5.04
C ASN A 10 -19.29 9.94 -4.62
N ILE A 11 -18.55 9.37 -5.54
CA ILE A 11 -17.21 8.84 -5.30
C ILE A 11 -16.18 9.68 -6.09
N CYS A 12 -15.11 10.07 -5.42
CA CYS A 12 -13.96 10.69 -6.07
C CYS A 12 -12.78 9.72 -6.09
N ILE A 13 -12.26 9.41 -7.27
CA ILE A 13 -11.04 8.61 -7.42
C ILE A 13 -9.86 9.57 -7.62
N VAL A 14 -8.85 9.47 -6.73
CA VAL A 14 -7.64 10.30 -6.76
C VAL A 14 -6.45 9.44 -7.13
N PHE A 15 -5.70 9.83 -8.16
CA PHE A 15 -4.59 9.03 -8.69
C PHE A 15 -3.49 9.89 -9.33
N GLY A 16 -2.38 9.26 -9.74
CA GLY A 16 -1.18 9.90 -10.23
C GLY A 16 -0.19 10.17 -9.10
N GLY A 17 0.14 11.41 -8.86
CA GLY A 17 1.00 11.84 -7.75
C GLY A 17 2.47 12.03 -8.12
N LYS A 18 3.19 12.74 -7.26
CA LYS A 18 4.62 13.01 -7.38
C LYS A 18 5.41 11.83 -6.79
N SER A 19 5.47 10.74 -7.56
CA SER A 19 6.06 9.46 -7.14
C SER A 19 6.67 8.72 -8.33
N ALA A 20 7.66 7.88 -8.07
CA ALA A 20 8.18 6.94 -9.05
C ALA A 20 7.13 5.92 -9.53
N GLU A 21 6.05 5.76 -8.76
CA GLU A 21 4.93 4.85 -9.04
C GLU A 21 3.74 5.53 -9.74
N HIS A 22 3.95 6.74 -10.29
CA HIS A 22 2.92 7.54 -10.97
C HIS A 22 2.15 6.75 -12.04
N ASP A 23 2.87 6.07 -12.93
CA ASP A 23 2.26 5.30 -14.03
C ASP A 23 1.44 4.11 -13.51
N VAL A 24 1.89 3.48 -12.42
CA VAL A 24 1.17 2.38 -11.76
C VAL A 24 -0.14 2.88 -11.16
N SER A 25 -0.12 4.06 -10.57
CA SER A 25 -1.31 4.73 -10.04
C SER A 25 -2.36 5.00 -11.14
N ILE A 26 -1.94 5.47 -12.32
CA ILE A 26 -2.85 5.70 -13.45
C ILE A 26 -3.44 4.37 -13.95
N LEU A 27 -2.62 3.33 -14.08
CA LEU A 27 -3.08 2.00 -14.48
C LEU A 27 -4.08 1.41 -13.47
N THR A 28 -3.82 1.58 -12.18
CA THR A 28 -4.72 1.16 -11.11
C THR A 28 -6.05 1.91 -11.20
N ALA A 29 -6.02 3.22 -11.44
CA ALA A 29 -7.23 4.02 -11.62
C ALA A 29 -8.05 3.57 -12.83
N GLN A 30 -7.41 3.25 -13.97
CA GLN A 30 -8.10 2.69 -15.13
C GLN A 30 -8.85 1.39 -14.78
N ASN A 31 -8.18 0.46 -14.07
CA ASN A 31 -8.80 -0.80 -13.67
C ASN A 31 -10.00 -0.58 -12.74
N VAL A 32 -9.87 0.28 -11.73
CA VAL A 32 -10.95 0.60 -10.79
C VAL A 32 -12.12 1.28 -11.49
N LEU A 33 -11.85 2.27 -12.36
CA LEU A 33 -12.88 3.01 -13.12
C LEU A 33 -13.68 2.12 -14.07
N ASN A 34 -13.05 1.07 -14.60
CA ASN A 34 -13.72 0.12 -15.49
C ASN A 34 -14.50 -0.98 -14.72
N ALA A 35 -14.15 -1.20 -13.44
CA ALA A 35 -14.79 -2.23 -12.62
C ALA A 35 -15.89 -1.68 -11.69
N ILE A 36 -15.78 -0.43 -11.25
CA ILE A 36 -16.72 0.18 -10.30
C ILE A 36 -18.13 0.26 -10.90
N ASN A 37 -19.15 -0.06 -10.09
CA ASN A 37 -20.54 -0.06 -10.52
C ASN A 37 -21.08 1.36 -10.75
N LYS A 38 -21.12 1.80 -12.00
CA LYS A 38 -21.60 3.13 -12.41
C LYS A 38 -23.11 3.32 -12.29
N ASP A 39 -23.89 2.24 -12.03
CA ASP A 39 -25.30 2.37 -11.71
C ASP A 39 -25.52 2.77 -10.25
N GLN A 40 -24.61 2.36 -9.37
CA GLN A 40 -24.64 2.67 -7.94
C GLN A 40 -23.91 3.99 -7.62
N TYR A 41 -22.82 4.30 -8.33
CA TYR A 41 -21.93 5.40 -8.02
C TYR A 41 -21.91 6.46 -9.12
N GLN A 42 -21.91 7.73 -8.69
CA GLN A 42 -21.54 8.88 -9.51
C GLN A 42 -20.05 9.14 -9.30
N ILE A 43 -19.26 9.15 -10.38
CA ILE A 43 -17.81 9.10 -10.27
C ILE A 43 -17.19 10.38 -10.84
N ASP A 44 -16.37 11.02 -10.03
CA ASP A 44 -15.45 12.07 -10.46
C ASP A 44 -14.01 11.57 -10.28
N ILE A 45 -13.09 12.14 -11.04
CA ILE A 45 -11.65 11.83 -10.91
C ILE A 45 -10.85 13.08 -10.62
N ILE A 46 -9.80 12.92 -9.84
CA ILE A 46 -8.74 13.89 -9.63
C ILE A 46 -7.41 13.25 -10.02
N TYR A 47 -6.79 13.79 -11.03
CA TYR A 47 -5.47 13.44 -11.50
C TYR A 47 -4.44 14.39 -10.88
N ILE A 48 -3.43 13.85 -10.21
CA ILE A 48 -2.30 14.61 -9.68
C ILE A 48 -1.11 14.39 -10.63
N THR A 49 -0.61 15.45 -11.24
CA THR A 49 0.54 15.37 -12.15
C THR A 49 1.84 15.02 -11.43
N ASN A 50 2.91 14.70 -12.18
CA ASN A 50 4.25 14.49 -11.64
C ASN A 50 4.84 15.75 -10.96
N ASP A 51 4.36 16.91 -11.33
CA ASP A 51 4.75 18.20 -10.71
C ASP A 51 3.89 18.55 -9.49
N GLY A 52 2.84 17.76 -9.21
CA GLY A 52 1.95 17.93 -8.07
C GLY A 52 0.73 18.83 -8.34
N GLU A 53 0.42 19.15 -9.59
CA GLU A 53 -0.82 19.86 -9.95
C GLU A 53 -2.03 18.95 -9.84
N TRP A 54 -3.14 19.46 -9.31
CA TRP A 54 -4.40 18.75 -9.14
C TRP A 54 -5.39 19.15 -10.20
N LYS A 55 -5.86 18.19 -10.98
CA LYS A 55 -6.77 18.37 -12.11
C LYS A 55 -7.98 17.48 -11.97
N LYS A 56 -9.18 18.06 -12.09
CA LYS A 56 -10.45 17.33 -11.89
C LYS A 56 -11.20 17.17 -13.21
N LYS A 57 -11.76 15.98 -13.41
CA LYS A 57 -12.77 15.70 -14.44
C LYS A 57 -13.97 15.05 -13.76
N GLU A 58 -15.14 15.57 -14.08
CA GLU A 58 -16.40 15.15 -13.46
C GLU A 58 -17.16 14.17 -14.34
N ASN A 59 -18.03 13.37 -13.71
CA ASN A 59 -19.03 12.52 -14.35
C ASN A 59 -18.43 11.50 -15.34
N ILE A 60 -17.62 10.60 -14.81
CA ILE A 60 -17.02 9.49 -15.59
C ILE A 60 -18.04 8.38 -15.78
N THR A 61 -18.60 8.28 -16.99
CA THR A 61 -19.62 7.28 -17.36
C THR A 61 -19.07 6.20 -18.30
N ASP A 62 -18.14 6.56 -19.16
CA ASP A 62 -17.64 5.69 -20.20
C ASP A 62 -16.55 4.72 -19.70
N GLU A 63 -16.28 3.71 -20.49
CA GLU A 63 -15.14 2.83 -20.32
C GLU A 63 -13.84 3.57 -20.68
N ILE A 64 -12.82 3.45 -19.86
CA ILE A 64 -11.48 4.02 -20.09
C ILE A 64 -10.64 3.00 -20.87
N LYS A 65 -10.42 3.26 -22.16
CA LYS A 65 -9.71 2.32 -23.06
C LYS A 65 -8.20 2.42 -22.96
N SER A 66 -7.68 3.59 -22.61
CA SER A 66 -6.23 3.83 -22.47
C SER A 66 -5.96 4.68 -21.24
N THR A 67 -4.82 4.43 -20.58
CA THR A 67 -4.31 5.27 -19.50
C THR A 67 -4.09 6.73 -19.93
N ASP A 68 -3.84 6.99 -21.22
CA ASP A 68 -3.70 8.34 -21.77
C ASP A 68 -4.95 9.20 -21.60
N GLU A 69 -6.15 8.58 -21.54
CA GLU A 69 -7.43 9.28 -21.32
C GLU A 69 -7.54 9.86 -19.90
N LEU A 70 -6.74 9.34 -18.97
CA LEU A 70 -6.69 9.75 -17.58
C LEU A 70 -5.64 10.84 -17.30
N VAL A 71 -4.73 11.09 -18.27
CA VAL A 71 -3.74 12.18 -18.19
C VAL A 71 -4.38 13.48 -18.64
N LEU A 72 -4.87 14.29 -17.68
CA LEU A 72 -5.70 15.47 -17.95
C LEU A 72 -4.87 16.70 -18.39
N ASN A 73 -4.15 16.59 -19.51
CA ASN A 73 -3.26 17.65 -20.01
C ASN A 73 -4.01 18.96 -20.34
N ASN A 74 -5.25 18.88 -20.82
CA ASN A 74 -6.06 20.04 -21.27
C ASN A 74 -6.99 20.58 -20.16
N VAL A 75 -6.83 20.14 -18.93
CA VAL A 75 -7.60 20.59 -17.76
C VAL A 75 -6.71 21.50 -16.93
N GLU A 76 -7.22 22.66 -16.55
CA GLU A 76 -6.52 23.57 -15.66
C GLU A 76 -6.43 22.99 -14.24
N ALA A 77 -5.33 23.28 -13.55
CA ALA A 77 -5.17 22.92 -12.15
C ALA A 77 -6.10 23.77 -11.27
N GLY A 78 -6.64 23.16 -10.22
CA GLY A 78 -7.52 23.82 -9.28
C GLY A 78 -6.99 23.79 -7.85
N GLU A 79 -7.60 24.59 -6.97
CA GLU A 79 -7.31 24.57 -5.55
C GLU A 79 -7.84 23.28 -4.90
N ILE A 80 -7.00 22.58 -4.15
CA ILE A 80 -7.29 21.25 -3.58
C ILE A 80 -8.57 21.26 -2.77
N SER A 81 -8.76 22.27 -1.91
CA SER A 81 -9.95 22.40 -1.06
C SER A 81 -11.24 22.54 -1.88
N GLN A 82 -11.18 23.24 -3.01
CA GLN A 82 -12.33 23.41 -3.90
C GLN A 82 -12.63 22.13 -4.69
N LEU A 83 -11.59 21.47 -5.21
CA LEU A 83 -11.72 20.22 -5.97
C LEU A 83 -12.35 19.09 -5.13
N LEU A 84 -12.02 19.04 -3.83
CA LEU A 84 -12.50 18.02 -2.90
C LEU A 84 -13.81 18.41 -2.18
N SER A 85 -14.27 19.67 -2.28
CA SER A 85 -15.44 20.15 -1.53
C SER A 85 -16.75 19.56 -2.02
N LYS A 86 -16.92 19.38 -3.32
CA LYS A 86 -18.15 18.92 -3.97
C LYS A 86 -17.89 18.11 -5.21
N GLY A 87 -18.73 17.08 -5.41
CA GLY A 87 -18.78 16.31 -6.65
C GLY A 87 -19.62 17.01 -7.74
N SER A 88 -19.71 16.35 -8.89
CA SER A 88 -20.49 16.78 -10.06
C SER A 88 -21.98 16.97 -9.77
N THR A 89 -22.50 16.32 -8.73
CA THR A 89 -23.89 16.48 -8.25
C THR A 89 -24.10 17.75 -7.41
N GLY A 90 -23.05 18.52 -7.11
CA GLY A 90 -23.08 19.65 -6.18
C GLY A 90 -23.11 19.28 -4.69
N ARG A 91 -23.14 17.97 -4.37
CA ARG A 91 -23.04 17.42 -3.01
C ARG A 91 -21.61 17.05 -2.64
N SER A 92 -21.30 16.93 -1.36
CA SER A 92 -20.03 16.36 -0.85
C SER A 92 -19.81 14.95 -1.37
N TYR A 93 -18.56 14.49 -1.40
CA TYR A 93 -18.25 13.10 -1.68
C TYR A 93 -18.66 12.21 -0.52
N ASP A 94 -19.30 11.09 -0.85
CA ASP A 94 -19.63 10.03 0.11
C ASP A 94 -18.37 9.22 0.48
N ALA A 95 -17.42 9.11 -0.45
CA ALA A 95 -16.06 8.65 -0.18
C ALA A 95 -15.07 9.13 -1.25
N VAL A 96 -13.80 9.27 -0.86
CA VAL A 96 -12.66 9.43 -1.77
C VAL A 96 -11.90 8.12 -1.80
N PHE A 97 -11.51 7.66 -3.00
CA PHE A 97 -10.67 6.49 -3.17
C PHE A 97 -9.29 6.91 -3.69
N PRO A 98 -8.30 7.08 -2.80
CA PRO A 98 -6.94 7.38 -3.21
C PRO A 98 -6.27 6.12 -3.73
N LEU A 99 -5.90 6.12 -5.00
CA LEU A 99 -5.13 5.08 -5.68
C LEU A 99 -3.70 5.58 -5.92
N LEU A 100 -3.13 6.19 -4.88
CA LEU A 100 -1.79 6.78 -4.89
C LEU A 100 -0.79 5.81 -4.28
N HIS A 101 0.33 5.60 -4.95
CA HIS A 101 1.39 4.71 -4.50
C HIS A 101 2.66 5.47 -4.14
N GLY A 102 3.38 4.97 -3.12
CA GLY A 102 4.63 5.54 -2.64
C GLY A 102 4.47 6.82 -1.80
N PRO A 103 5.50 7.68 -1.76
CA PRO A 103 5.51 8.91 -0.97
C PRO A 103 4.32 9.82 -1.28
N ASN A 104 3.80 10.47 -0.26
CA ASN A 104 2.59 11.28 -0.21
C ASN A 104 1.27 10.49 -0.40
N GLY A 105 1.31 9.28 -0.95
CA GLY A 105 0.13 8.43 -1.15
C GLY A 105 -0.10 7.43 0.00
N GLU A 106 0.98 6.81 0.48
CA GLU A 106 0.92 5.70 1.44
C GLU A 106 1.53 6.03 2.81
N ASP A 107 2.02 7.25 3.03
CA ASP A 107 2.80 7.67 4.21
C ASP A 107 2.01 8.50 5.24
N GLY A 108 0.70 8.61 5.09
CA GLY A 108 -0.17 9.40 5.96
C GLY A 108 -0.41 10.84 5.49
N THR A 109 0.33 11.31 4.46
CA THR A 109 0.23 12.71 4.00
C THR A 109 -1.13 13.00 3.37
N ILE A 110 -1.56 12.23 2.38
CA ILE A 110 -2.87 12.41 1.75
C ILE A 110 -4.01 12.07 2.71
N GLN A 111 -3.82 11.07 3.56
CA GLN A 111 -4.78 10.69 4.59
C GLN A 111 -5.01 11.86 5.57
N GLY A 112 -3.94 12.55 5.97
CA GLY A 112 -4.01 13.75 6.81
C GLY A 112 -4.80 14.88 6.17
N LEU A 113 -4.71 15.07 4.87
CA LEU A 113 -5.53 16.03 4.13
C LEU A 113 -7.02 15.68 4.21
N PHE A 114 -7.39 14.41 3.96
CA PHE A 114 -8.79 13.97 4.05
C PHE A 114 -9.33 14.06 5.46
N GLU A 115 -8.51 13.77 6.48
CA GLU A 115 -8.88 13.94 7.89
C GLU A 115 -9.20 15.39 8.26
N VAL A 116 -8.36 16.34 7.80
CA VAL A 116 -8.56 17.78 8.06
C VAL A 116 -9.79 18.32 7.32
N LEU A 117 -10.08 17.79 6.13
CA LEU A 117 -11.26 18.16 5.33
C LEU A 117 -12.55 17.43 5.76
N ASP A 118 -12.47 16.51 6.74
CA ASP A 118 -13.58 15.68 7.23
C ASP A 118 -14.27 14.89 6.10
N ILE A 119 -13.48 14.28 5.22
CA ILE A 119 -13.95 13.52 4.06
C ILE A 119 -13.70 12.02 4.30
N PRO A 120 -14.73 11.15 4.13
CA PRO A 120 -14.52 9.70 4.13
C PRO A 120 -13.55 9.27 3.03
N TYR A 121 -12.62 8.38 3.32
CA TYR A 121 -11.67 7.87 2.31
C TYR A 121 -11.37 6.39 2.49
N VAL A 122 -11.15 5.72 1.37
CA VAL A 122 -10.80 4.29 1.31
C VAL A 122 -9.36 4.09 1.78
N GLY A 123 -9.15 3.01 2.51
CA GLY A 123 -7.83 2.57 2.97
C GLY A 123 -7.53 2.98 4.40
N ASN A 124 -6.27 2.99 4.71
CA ASN A 124 -5.75 3.15 6.06
C ASN A 124 -5.79 4.60 6.56
N GLY A 125 -5.88 4.77 7.88
CA GLY A 125 -5.76 6.07 8.54
C GLY A 125 -4.32 6.61 8.54
N VAL A 126 -4.15 7.84 9.06
CA VAL A 126 -2.83 8.53 9.09
C VAL A 126 -1.79 7.68 9.81
N LEU A 127 -2.10 7.17 11.01
CA LEU A 127 -1.15 6.39 11.81
C LEU A 127 -0.75 5.09 11.09
N ALA A 128 -1.73 4.35 10.59
CA ALA A 128 -1.51 3.09 9.91
C ALA A 128 -0.68 3.28 8.63
N ALA A 129 -1.01 4.26 7.81
CA ALA A 129 -0.26 4.58 6.60
C ALA A 129 1.20 4.95 6.92
N SER A 130 1.42 5.85 7.88
CA SER A 130 2.78 6.28 8.27
C SER A 130 3.59 5.15 8.90
N SER A 131 2.99 4.34 9.77
CA SER A 131 3.68 3.23 10.44
C SER A 131 3.98 2.06 9.51
N SER A 132 3.13 1.80 8.52
CA SER A 132 3.36 0.78 7.50
C SER A 132 4.38 1.23 6.44
N MET A 133 4.53 2.54 6.20
CA MET A 133 5.52 3.06 5.26
C MET A 133 6.93 3.02 5.84
N ASP A 134 7.11 3.37 7.11
CA ASP A 134 8.41 3.39 7.77
C ASP A 134 8.82 2.00 8.25
N LYS A 135 9.72 1.35 7.50
CA LYS A 135 10.17 -0.02 7.78
C LYS A 135 10.71 -0.23 9.20
N LEU A 136 11.37 0.79 9.77
CA LEU A 136 11.88 0.67 11.15
C LEU A 136 10.74 0.70 12.16
N VAL A 137 9.83 1.67 12.04
CA VAL A 137 8.67 1.81 12.95
C VAL A 137 7.80 0.56 12.86
N MET A 138 7.49 0.12 11.65
CA MET A 138 6.71 -1.10 11.39
C MET A 138 7.35 -2.32 12.06
N LYS A 139 8.66 -2.53 11.89
CA LYS A 139 9.40 -3.63 12.51
C LYS A 139 9.36 -3.57 14.05
N GLN A 140 9.46 -2.40 14.65
CA GLN A 140 9.36 -2.21 16.09
C GLN A 140 7.95 -2.54 16.61
N LEU A 141 6.89 -2.21 15.85
CA LEU A 141 5.52 -2.58 16.18
C LEU A 141 5.30 -4.10 16.09
N PHE A 142 5.86 -4.75 15.08
CA PHE A 142 5.83 -6.21 14.94
C PHE A 142 6.58 -6.91 16.09
N GLU A 143 7.76 -6.40 16.44
CA GLU A 143 8.54 -6.92 17.57
C GLU A 143 7.76 -6.82 18.89
N HIS A 144 7.10 -5.68 19.13
CA HIS A 144 6.26 -5.48 20.30
C HIS A 144 5.09 -6.48 20.38
N ARG A 145 4.58 -6.94 19.24
CA ARG A 145 3.53 -7.97 19.12
C ARG A 145 4.08 -9.39 19.10
N GLY A 146 5.39 -9.58 19.17
CA GLY A 146 6.03 -10.88 19.15
C GLY A 146 5.94 -11.60 17.80
N LEU A 147 5.76 -10.83 16.70
CA LEU A 147 5.78 -11.38 15.35
C LEU A 147 7.23 -11.69 14.94
N PRO A 148 7.53 -12.92 14.51
CA PRO A 148 8.86 -13.30 14.05
C PRO A 148 9.31 -12.47 12.84
N GLN A 149 10.51 -11.93 12.91
CA GLN A 149 11.12 -11.12 11.85
C GLN A 149 12.57 -11.55 11.63
N LEU A 150 13.09 -11.26 10.45
CA LEU A 150 14.52 -11.39 10.20
C LEU A 150 15.31 -10.37 11.03
N PRO A 151 16.53 -10.72 11.50
CA PRO A 151 17.41 -9.79 12.19
C PRO A 151 17.68 -8.56 11.33
N TYR A 152 17.69 -7.39 11.96
CA TYR A 152 17.93 -6.13 11.28
C TYR A 152 18.71 -5.13 12.13
N ILE A 153 19.30 -4.15 11.48
CA ILE A 153 19.97 -2.99 12.07
C ILE A 153 19.45 -1.75 11.37
N SER A 154 19.30 -0.66 12.09
CA SER A 154 18.90 0.62 11.52
C SER A 154 19.76 1.75 12.07
N PHE A 155 19.96 2.79 11.27
CA PHE A 155 20.68 3.99 11.63
C PHE A 155 20.30 5.16 10.73
N LEU A 156 20.65 6.35 11.19
CA LEU A 156 20.49 7.60 10.45
C LEU A 156 21.76 7.93 9.65
N ARG A 157 21.61 8.71 8.57
CA ARG A 157 22.76 9.24 7.80
C ARG A 157 23.78 9.94 8.70
N SER A 158 23.31 10.78 9.61
CA SER A 158 24.20 11.51 10.54
C SER A 158 24.97 10.61 11.51
N GLU A 159 24.42 9.44 11.84
CA GLU A 159 25.11 8.43 12.66
C GLU A 159 26.15 7.69 11.84
N TYR A 160 25.84 7.35 10.60
CA TYR A 160 26.79 6.71 9.68
C TYR A 160 27.97 7.63 9.37
N GLU A 161 27.72 8.88 9.00
CA GLU A 161 28.78 9.88 8.76
C GLU A 161 29.74 10.05 9.94
N LYS A 162 29.23 9.89 11.17
CA LYS A 162 30.05 10.07 12.39
C LYS A 162 30.71 8.77 12.86
N TYR A 163 30.06 7.62 12.64
CA TYR A 163 30.46 6.35 13.27
C TYR A 163 30.51 5.17 12.26
N GLU A 164 30.88 5.43 11.00
CA GLU A 164 30.89 4.44 9.91
C GLU A 164 31.49 3.10 10.33
N ASN A 165 32.72 3.10 10.82
CA ASN A 165 33.42 1.86 11.21
C ASN A 165 32.68 1.07 12.30
N ASN A 166 32.01 1.77 13.23
CA ASN A 166 31.28 1.14 14.31
C ASN A 166 29.98 0.49 13.77
N ILE A 167 29.32 1.17 12.83
CA ILE A 167 28.10 0.66 12.20
C ILE A 167 28.43 -0.54 11.32
N ILE A 168 29.46 -0.47 10.48
CA ILE A 168 29.91 -1.61 9.66
C ILE A 168 30.27 -2.80 10.55
N LYS A 169 31.01 -2.56 11.63
CA LYS A 169 31.32 -3.59 12.61
C LYS A 169 30.06 -4.20 13.23
N LEU A 170 29.09 -3.37 13.62
CA LEU A 170 27.82 -3.83 14.19
C LEU A 170 27.04 -4.72 13.20
N VAL A 171 27.02 -4.36 11.91
CA VAL A 171 26.42 -5.19 10.86
C VAL A 171 27.13 -6.54 10.78
N ASN A 172 28.47 -6.55 10.69
CA ASN A 172 29.26 -7.79 10.61
C ASN A 172 29.15 -8.67 11.86
N ASP A 173 28.96 -8.06 13.05
CA ASP A 173 28.79 -8.80 14.33
C ASP A 173 27.37 -9.40 14.49
N LYS A 174 26.36 -8.81 13.86
CA LYS A 174 24.94 -9.14 14.10
C LYS A 174 24.26 -9.85 12.93
N LEU A 175 24.72 -9.62 11.71
CA LEU A 175 24.11 -10.14 10.48
C LEU A 175 25.14 -10.98 9.71
N THR A 176 24.62 -11.88 8.88
CA THR A 176 25.43 -12.71 7.97
C THR A 176 25.08 -12.35 6.53
N TYR A 177 26.09 -12.21 5.67
CA TYR A 177 25.84 -11.96 4.25
C TYR A 177 25.15 -13.15 3.55
N PRO A 178 24.27 -12.91 2.55
CA PRO A 178 23.92 -11.59 2.02
C PRO A 178 23.01 -10.79 2.99
N VAL A 179 23.17 -9.47 2.96
CA VAL A 179 22.26 -8.53 3.64
C VAL A 179 21.56 -7.64 2.62
N PHE A 180 20.41 -7.09 2.97
CA PHE A 180 19.67 -6.13 2.16
C PHE A 180 19.70 -4.75 2.82
N VAL A 181 20.21 -3.76 2.10
CA VAL A 181 20.15 -2.35 2.50
C VAL A 181 18.90 -1.73 1.93
N LYS A 182 18.07 -1.12 2.78
CA LYS A 182 16.76 -0.61 2.40
C LYS A 182 16.56 0.82 2.95
N PRO A 183 16.15 1.80 2.13
CA PRO A 183 15.57 3.05 2.64
C PRO A 183 14.36 2.74 3.50
N ALA A 184 14.17 3.47 4.62
CA ALA A 184 13.08 3.18 5.55
C ALA A 184 11.71 3.54 4.97
N ASN A 185 11.59 4.64 4.22
CA ASN A 185 10.32 5.19 3.75
C ASN A 185 10.17 5.15 2.22
N LEU A 186 10.38 3.99 1.62
CA LEU A 186 10.16 3.77 0.19
C LEU A 186 9.56 2.41 -0.09
N GLY A 187 8.73 2.35 -1.14
CA GLY A 187 8.13 1.14 -1.70
C GLY A 187 8.84 0.64 -2.96
N SER A 188 8.21 -0.35 -3.63
CA SER A 188 8.58 -0.85 -4.97
C SER A 188 10.05 -1.24 -5.16
N SER A 189 10.75 -1.63 -4.11
CA SER A 189 12.17 -2.00 -4.14
C SER A 189 13.13 -0.89 -4.61
N VAL A 190 12.69 0.38 -4.62
CA VAL A 190 13.54 1.52 -4.99
C VAL A 190 14.63 1.72 -3.94
N GLY A 191 15.88 1.83 -4.36
CA GLY A 191 17.04 2.02 -3.49
C GLY A 191 17.39 0.82 -2.61
N ILE A 192 16.83 -0.38 -2.89
CA ILE A 192 17.18 -1.61 -2.18
C ILE A 192 18.36 -2.30 -2.90
N SER A 193 19.41 -2.59 -2.12
CA SER A 193 20.60 -3.29 -2.61
C SER A 193 20.83 -4.59 -1.84
N LYS A 194 21.02 -5.72 -2.58
CA LYS A 194 21.51 -6.98 -2.02
C LYS A 194 23.03 -6.92 -1.97
N CYS A 195 23.59 -7.08 -0.79
CA CYS A 195 25.04 -6.98 -0.56
C CYS A 195 25.59 -8.33 -0.07
N ASN A 196 26.60 -8.86 -0.76
CA ASN A 196 27.20 -10.16 -0.46
C ASN A 196 28.48 -10.06 0.36
N ASN A 197 28.99 -8.85 0.57
CA ASN A 197 30.21 -8.54 1.31
C ASN A 197 30.21 -7.08 1.79
N GLU A 198 31.24 -6.71 2.58
CA GLU A 198 31.36 -5.37 3.17
C GLU A 198 31.53 -4.24 2.13
N GLU A 199 32.20 -4.49 1.00
CA GLU A 199 32.39 -3.51 -0.05
C GLU A 199 31.05 -3.16 -0.72
N GLU A 200 30.25 -4.18 -1.06
CA GLU A 200 28.89 -4.01 -1.58
C GLU A 200 27.96 -3.35 -0.54
N LEU A 201 28.12 -3.69 0.75
CA LEU A 201 27.37 -3.07 1.82
C LEU A 201 27.61 -1.56 1.87
N LYS A 202 28.85 -1.09 1.85
CA LYS A 202 29.19 0.34 1.86
C LYS A 202 28.59 1.05 0.64
N SER A 203 28.75 0.49 -0.54
CA SER A 203 28.19 1.03 -1.77
C SER A 203 26.66 1.10 -1.71
N GLY A 204 25.99 0.03 -1.21
CA GLY A 204 24.54 -0.01 -1.04
C GLY A 204 24.03 1.03 -0.02
N ILE A 205 24.76 1.30 1.05
CA ILE A 205 24.44 2.35 2.03
C ILE A 205 24.50 3.73 1.37
N GLU A 206 25.56 4.01 0.60
CA GLU A 206 25.70 5.30 -0.11
C GLU A 206 24.58 5.51 -1.12
N GLU A 207 24.20 4.48 -1.87
CA GLU A 207 23.08 4.53 -2.80
C GLU A 207 21.75 4.75 -2.07
N ALA A 208 21.46 3.99 -1.03
CA ALA A 208 20.20 4.08 -0.28
C ALA A 208 20.02 5.44 0.41
N PHE A 209 21.10 6.09 0.85
CA PHE A 209 21.05 7.44 1.40
C PHE A 209 20.70 8.54 0.39
N GLN A 210 20.67 8.26 -0.91
CA GLN A 210 20.13 9.20 -1.90
C GLN A 210 18.60 9.30 -1.80
N PHE A 211 17.96 8.29 -1.22
CA PHE A 211 16.50 8.17 -1.17
C PHE A 211 15.92 8.46 0.22
N ASP A 212 16.63 8.14 1.30
CA ASP A 212 16.15 8.39 2.67
C ASP A 212 17.33 8.74 3.60
N ARG A 213 17.03 9.46 4.67
CA ARG A 213 17.96 9.73 5.75
C ARG A 213 18.12 8.58 6.75
N LYS A 214 17.20 7.61 6.71
CA LYS A 214 17.11 6.46 7.62
C LYS A 214 17.15 5.16 6.82
N LEU A 215 18.04 4.25 7.21
CA LEU A 215 18.19 2.97 6.57
C LEU A 215 17.88 1.81 7.52
N VAL A 216 17.43 0.72 6.94
CA VAL A 216 17.32 -0.59 7.57
C VAL A 216 18.21 -1.57 6.80
N ILE A 217 19.12 -2.25 7.49
CA ILE A 217 19.89 -3.37 6.95
C ILE A 217 19.30 -4.63 7.53
N GLU A 218 18.90 -5.56 6.69
CA GLU A 218 18.20 -6.77 7.06
C GLU A 218 18.95 -7.99 6.59
N GLN A 219 18.91 -9.05 7.42
CA GLN A 219 19.45 -10.36 7.07
C GLN A 219 18.79 -10.91 5.80
N GLY A 220 19.57 -11.33 4.82
CA GLY A 220 19.06 -12.08 3.68
C GLY A 220 18.90 -13.56 4.00
N ILE A 221 17.83 -14.16 3.49
CA ILE A 221 17.58 -15.59 3.56
C ILE A 221 17.08 -16.14 2.22
N GLU A 222 17.17 -17.45 2.03
CA GLU A 222 16.48 -18.17 0.97
C GLU A 222 15.07 -18.53 1.47
N ALA A 223 14.04 -18.01 0.83
CA ALA A 223 12.66 -18.21 1.25
C ALA A 223 11.69 -17.98 0.09
N ARG A 224 10.51 -18.56 0.24
CA ARG A 224 9.34 -18.27 -0.59
C ARG A 224 8.72 -16.95 -0.16
N GLU A 225 8.21 -16.17 -1.10
CA GLU A 225 7.48 -14.93 -0.81
C GLU A 225 5.98 -15.21 -0.81
N ILE A 226 5.39 -15.12 0.35
CA ILE A 226 3.98 -15.45 0.60
C ILE A 226 3.24 -14.17 1.00
N GLU A 227 2.08 -13.94 0.40
CA GLU A 227 1.27 -12.75 0.64
C GLU A 227 -0.13 -13.14 1.15
N VAL A 228 -0.64 -12.39 2.12
CA VAL A 228 -1.99 -12.56 2.69
C VAL A 228 -2.72 -11.23 2.64
N ALA A 229 -3.91 -11.21 2.05
CA ALA A 229 -4.76 -10.03 2.07
C ALA A 229 -5.62 -9.98 3.34
N VAL A 230 -5.72 -8.77 3.91
CA VAL A 230 -6.58 -8.46 5.05
C VAL A 230 -7.58 -7.38 4.65
N LEU A 231 -8.85 -7.53 5.01
CA LEU A 231 -9.95 -6.63 4.65
C LEU A 231 -10.89 -6.43 5.84
N GLY A 232 -11.18 -5.19 6.19
CA GLY A 232 -12.10 -4.83 7.26
C GLY A 232 -11.60 -3.68 8.12
N ASN A 233 -12.40 -3.30 9.10
CA ASN A 233 -12.04 -2.33 10.14
C ASN A 233 -11.78 -3.09 11.47
N ASP A 234 -12.67 -3.00 12.46
CA ASP A 234 -12.51 -3.62 13.78
C ASP A 234 -12.52 -5.15 13.75
N TYR A 235 -13.19 -5.74 12.77
CA TYR A 235 -13.32 -7.18 12.59
C TYR A 235 -12.79 -7.62 11.22
N PRO A 236 -11.48 -7.53 10.99
CA PRO A 236 -10.89 -7.85 9.70
C PRO A 236 -10.90 -9.35 9.39
N GLU A 237 -11.06 -9.65 8.11
CA GLU A 237 -10.97 -10.99 7.54
C GLU A 237 -9.69 -11.16 6.74
N THR A 238 -9.20 -12.40 6.60
CA THR A 238 -8.02 -12.73 5.80
C THR A 238 -8.33 -13.74 4.71
N THR A 239 -7.61 -13.64 3.61
CA THR A 239 -7.63 -14.65 2.54
C THR A 239 -6.77 -15.87 2.89
N TRP A 240 -6.87 -16.94 2.09
CA TRP A 240 -5.81 -17.92 2.00
C TRP A 240 -4.55 -17.27 1.42
N PRO A 241 -3.35 -17.73 1.81
CA PRO A 241 -2.10 -17.18 1.28
C PRO A 241 -1.94 -17.41 -0.21
N GLY A 242 -1.32 -16.46 -0.90
CA GLY A 242 -0.80 -16.62 -2.26
C GLY A 242 0.71 -16.52 -2.28
N GLU A 243 1.31 -17.08 -3.31
CA GLU A 243 2.75 -17.06 -3.52
C GLU A 243 3.12 -16.28 -4.78
N VAL A 244 4.15 -15.48 -4.68
CA VAL A 244 4.82 -14.84 -5.82
C VAL A 244 5.91 -15.78 -6.32
N VAL A 245 5.60 -16.56 -7.39
CA VAL A 245 6.55 -17.48 -8.00
C VAL A 245 7.46 -16.71 -8.97
N LYS A 246 8.75 -16.73 -8.69
CA LYS A 246 9.76 -15.97 -9.45
C LYS A 246 10.61 -16.89 -10.32
N ASP A 247 10.79 -16.51 -11.59
CA ASP A 247 11.78 -17.16 -12.46
C ASP A 247 13.21 -16.61 -12.26
N VAL A 248 13.41 -15.57 -11.43
CA VAL A 248 14.69 -14.89 -11.19
C VAL A 248 14.91 -14.52 -9.73
N ALA A 249 16.15 -14.56 -9.27
CA ALA A 249 16.55 -14.42 -7.86
C ALA A 249 16.32 -13.02 -7.23
N PHE A 250 16.04 -11.99 -8.02
CA PHE A 250 15.75 -10.63 -7.53
C PHE A 250 14.65 -9.96 -8.37
N TYR A 251 13.65 -9.44 -7.68
CA TYR A 251 12.42 -8.92 -8.25
C TYR A 251 12.35 -7.40 -8.08
N ASP A 252 12.76 -6.69 -9.13
CA ASP A 252 12.76 -5.23 -9.17
C ASP A 252 11.43 -4.63 -9.68
N TYR A 253 11.30 -3.31 -9.58
CA TYR A 253 10.14 -2.54 -10.04
C TYR A 253 9.73 -2.84 -11.49
N LYS A 254 10.74 -3.02 -12.39
CA LYS A 254 10.49 -3.24 -13.83
C LYS A 254 9.84 -4.61 -14.08
N SER A 255 10.29 -5.62 -13.35
CA SER A 255 9.75 -6.98 -13.43
C SER A 255 8.32 -7.06 -12.87
N LYS A 256 7.99 -6.23 -11.84
CA LYS A 256 6.66 -6.20 -11.20
C LYS A 256 5.57 -5.71 -12.15
N TYR A 257 5.84 -4.72 -13.00
CA TYR A 257 4.80 -4.00 -13.72
C TYR A 257 4.96 -3.98 -15.24
N LYS A 258 6.15 -4.31 -15.79
CA LYS A 258 6.41 -4.19 -17.24
C LYS A 258 6.66 -5.51 -17.96
N ASP A 259 7.24 -6.51 -17.32
CA ASP A 259 7.72 -7.72 -18.03
C ASP A 259 6.75 -8.92 -17.98
N GLY A 260 5.66 -8.87 -17.18
CA GLY A 260 4.60 -9.89 -17.12
C GLY A 260 5.08 -11.32 -16.76
N LYS A 261 6.27 -11.46 -16.15
CA LYS A 261 6.92 -12.76 -15.87
C LYS A 261 6.65 -13.30 -14.47
N VAL A 262 5.73 -12.69 -13.74
CA VAL A 262 5.38 -13.13 -12.40
C VAL A 262 4.20 -14.06 -12.48
N GLN A 263 4.35 -15.25 -11.96
CA GLN A 263 3.23 -16.16 -11.75
C GLN A 263 2.73 -16.03 -10.32
N LEU A 264 1.43 -15.84 -10.17
CA LEU A 264 0.75 -15.88 -8.88
C LEU A 264 0.21 -17.30 -8.68
N GLN A 265 0.61 -17.95 -7.60
CA GLN A 265 0.01 -19.22 -7.20
C GLN A 265 -0.96 -18.98 -6.06
N ILE A 266 -2.26 -19.11 -6.34
CA ILE A 266 -3.36 -18.88 -5.39
C ILE A 266 -4.31 -20.07 -5.39
N PRO A 267 -4.50 -20.76 -4.25
CA PRO A 267 -3.73 -20.60 -3.01
C PRO A 267 -2.28 -21.06 -3.14
N ALA A 268 -1.40 -20.58 -2.26
CA ALA A 268 -0.03 -21.08 -2.14
C ALA A 268 -0.02 -22.56 -1.74
N ASP A 269 0.89 -23.33 -2.31
CA ASP A 269 1.09 -24.75 -1.94
C ASP A 269 1.87 -24.85 -0.62
N LEU A 270 1.14 -24.83 0.48
CA LEU A 270 1.63 -24.85 1.85
C LEU A 270 0.75 -25.78 2.69
N ASP A 271 1.35 -26.38 3.73
CA ASP A 271 0.60 -27.15 4.72
C ASP A 271 -0.47 -26.29 5.40
N GLN A 272 -1.61 -26.89 5.75
CA GLN A 272 -2.75 -26.17 6.34
C GLN A 272 -2.36 -25.40 7.63
N ASP A 273 -1.52 -25.95 8.47
CA ASP A 273 -1.08 -25.32 9.72
C ASP A 273 -0.22 -24.06 9.44
N VAL A 274 0.62 -24.11 8.40
CA VAL A 274 1.43 -22.97 7.93
C VAL A 274 0.50 -21.89 7.40
N GLN A 275 -0.48 -22.24 6.55
CA GLN A 275 -1.47 -21.29 6.03
C GLN A 275 -2.25 -20.61 7.15
N MET A 276 -2.71 -21.36 8.16
CA MET A 276 -3.43 -20.80 9.30
C MET A 276 -2.55 -19.88 10.15
N THR A 277 -1.28 -20.23 10.32
CA THR A 277 -0.31 -19.39 11.04
C THR A 277 -0.09 -18.06 10.32
N LEU A 278 0.12 -18.09 9.00
CA LEU A 278 0.25 -16.87 8.16
C LEU A 278 -0.97 -15.96 8.27
N ARG A 279 -2.18 -16.51 8.21
CA ARG A 279 -3.43 -15.76 8.35
C ARG A 279 -3.52 -15.07 9.73
N ASN A 280 -3.18 -15.78 10.81
CA ASN A 280 -3.20 -15.23 12.16
C ASN A 280 -2.12 -14.12 12.31
N MET A 281 -0.92 -14.35 11.78
CA MET A 281 0.14 -13.34 11.80
C MET A 281 -0.24 -12.09 10.99
N ALA A 282 -0.93 -12.25 9.86
CA ALA A 282 -1.45 -11.13 9.08
C ALA A 282 -2.47 -10.29 9.87
N LEU A 283 -3.38 -10.92 10.62
CA LEU A 283 -4.31 -10.22 11.52
C LEU A 283 -3.59 -9.48 12.65
N GLU A 284 -2.58 -10.10 13.25
CA GLU A 284 -1.79 -9.44 14.31
C GLU A 284 -0.94 -8.29 13.76
N ALA A 285 -0.39 -8.40 12.54
CA ALA A 285 0.31 -7.32 11.87
C ALA A 285 -0.62 -6.14 11.54
N PHE A 286 -1.82 -6.44 11.03
CA PHE A 286 -2.87 -5.45 10.78
C PHE A 286 -3.21 -4.66 12.04
N LYS A 287 -3.41 -5.34 13.17
CA LYS A 287 -3.69 -4.71 14.47
C LYS A 287 -2.48 -3.95 15.03
N ALA A 288 -1.25 -4.46 14.80
CA ALA A 288 -0.03 -3.84 15.30
C ALA A 288 0.19 -2.45 14.70
N THR A 289 -0.16 -2.27 13.44
CA THR A 289 0.00 -1.02 12.69
C THR A 289 -1.26 -0.15 12.69
N ASP A 290 -2.29 -0.50 13.46
CA ASP A 290 -3.58 0.22 13.56
C ASP A 290 -4.28 0.37 12.18
N CYS A 291 -4.20 -0.69 11.37
CA CYS A 291 -4.75 -0.68 10.02
C CYS A 291 -6.27 -0.75 9.97
N SER A 292 -6.84 -0.28 8.87
CA SER A 292 -8.26 -0.34 8.54
C SER A 292 -8.46 -0.40 7.02
N GLY A 293 -9.62 -0.94 6.61
CA GLY A 293 -9.96 -1.07 5.20
C GLY A 293 -9.22 -2.23 4.55
N LEU A 294 -7.99 -2.03 4.08
CA LEU A 294 -7.21 -3.03 3.37
C LEU A 294 -5.73 -3.02 3.74
N VAL A 295 -5.13 -4.20 3.74
CA VAL A 295 -3.68 -4.40 3.88
C VAL A 295 -3.28 -5.69 3.16
N ARG A 296 -2.10 -5.72 2.56
CA ARG A 296 -1.42 -6.96 2.19
C ARG A 296 -0.23 -7.14 3.13
N ALA A 297 -0.23 -8.26 3.84
CA ALA A 297 0.89 -8.67 4.69
C ALA A 297 1.77 -9.64 3.90
N ASP A 298 3.06 -9.32 3.83
CA ASP A 298 4.06 -10.06 3.05
C ASP A 298 5.00 -10.82 4.00
N PHE A 299 5.24 -12.09 3.69
CA PHE A 299 6.00 -13.02 4.53
C PHE A 299 7.10 -13.72 3.74
N PHE A 300 8.16 -14.08 4.45
CA PHE A 300 9.14 -15.07 4.02
C PHE A 300 8.84 -16.41 4.70
N VAL A 301 8.75 -17.48 3.92
CA VAL A 301 8.59 -18.85 4.42
C VAL A 301 9.75 -19.70 3.90
N THR A 302 10.57 -20.22 4.83
CA THR A 302 11.72 -21.05 4.50
C THR A 302 11.30 -22.48 4.15
N GLU A 303 12.22 -23.28 3.61
CA GLU A 303 11.99 -24.68 3.23
C GLU A 303 11.58 -25.54 4.46
N ASP A 304 12.06 -25.21 5.66
CA ASP A 304 11.70 -25.84 6.92
C ASP A 304 10.47 -25.21 7.61
N ASN A 305 9.68 -24.44 6.86
CA ASN A 305 8.43 -23.79 7.29
C ASN A 305 8.59 -22.74 8.42
N GLN A 306 9.80 -22.15 8.58
CA GLN A 306 9.93 -20.97 9.44
C GLN A 306 9.28 -19.77 8.73
N ILE A 307 8.47 -19.02 9.49
CA ILE A 307 7.71 -17.88 8.96
C ILE A 307 8.27 -16.59 9.55
N TYR A 308 8.59 -15.64 8.70
CA TYR A 308 9.00 -14.28 9.09
C TYR A 308 8.13 -13.26 8.40
N ILE A 309 7.58 -12.30 9.16
CA ILE A 309 6.90 -11.17 8.53
C ILE A 309 7.94 -10.22 7.95
N ASN A 310 7.71 -9.80 6.70
CA ASN A 310 8.54 -8.82 6.03
C ASN A 310 7.97 -7.41 6.23
N GLU A 311 6.76 -7.17 5.72
CA GLU A 311 6.11 -5.85 5.75
C GLU A 311 4.59 -5.95 5.65
N THR A 312 3.91 -4.83 5.96
CA THR A 312 2.51 -4.59 5.61
C THR A 312 2.44 -3.47 4.57
N ASN A 313 1.66 -3.69 3.51
CA ASN A 313 1.41 -2.71 2.47
C ASN A 313 0.03 -2.09 2.69
N ALA A 314 0.00 -0.81 3.07
CA ALA A 314 -1.22 -0.08 3.43
C ALA A 314 -2.09 0.25 2.21
N MET A 315 -1.50 0.33 1.02
CA MET A 315 -2.18 0.42 -0.26
C MET A 315 -1.51 -0.52 -1.27
N PRO A 316 -1.81 -1.82 -1.22
CA PRO A 316 -1.20 -2.80 -2.11
C PRO A 316 -1.57 -2.52 -3.57
N GLY A 317 -0.80 -3.07 -4.51
CA GLY A 317 -1.17 -3.05 -5.92
C GLY A 317 -2.62 -3.48 -6.10
N PHE A 318 -3.40 -2.66 -6.81
CA PHE A 318 -4.86 -2.80 -6.87
C PHE A 318 -5.40 -2.82 -8.31
N THR A 319 -4.59 -3.28 -9.28
CA THR A 319 -5.10 -3.65 -10.61
C THR A 319 -5.87 -4.98 -10.49
N SER A 320 -6.78 -5.27 -11.43
CA SER A 320 -7.58 -6.51 -11.41
C SER A 320 -6.76 -7.80 -11.39
N PHE A 321 -5.48 -7.74 -11.80
CA PHE A 321 -4.53 -8.86 -11.81
C PHE A 321 -3.45 -8.78 -10.72
N SER A 322 -3.54 -7.79 -9.83
CA SER A 322 -2.63 -7.69 -8.67
C SER A 322 -2.97 -8.77 -7.63
N MET A 323 -1.98 -9.16 -6.81
CA MET A 323 -2.15 -10.21 -5.81
C MET A 323 -3.32 -9.94 -4.86
N TYR A 324 -3.46 -8.71 -4.33
CA TYR A 324 -4.50 -8.41 -3.35
C TYR A 324 -5.93 -8.67 -3.88
N PRO A 325 -6.37 -8.14 -5.03
CA PRO A 325 -7.67 -8.48 -5.59
C PRO A 325 -7.80 -9.96 -5.99
N SER A 326 -6.74 -10.56 -6.55
CA SER A 326 -6.75 -11.97 -6.96
C SER A 326 -6.93 -12.92 -5.77
N LEU A 327 -6.38 -12.60 -4.61
CA LEU A 327 -6.59 -13.36 -3.36
C LEU A 327 -8.07 -13.32 -2.94
N TRP A 328 -8.72 -12.17 -3.00
CA TRP A 328 -10.14 -12.03 -2.67
C TRP A 328 -11.05 -12.69 -3.71
N GLU A 329 -10.70 -12.60 -4.98
CA GLU A 329 -11.43 -13.29 -6.05
C GLU A 329 -11.40 -14.81 -5.85
N ASN A 330 -10.26 -15.37 -5.45
CA ASN A 330 -10.13 -16.78 -5.07
C ASN A 330 -11.02 -17.16 -3.88
N MET A 331 -11.32 -16.21 -2.98
CA MET A 331 -12.27 -16.36 -1.87
C MET A 331 -13.73 -16.14 -2.29
N GLY A 332 -14.02 -15.85 -3.56
CA GLY A 332 -15.36 -15.62 -4.10
C GLY A 332 -15.85 -14.17 -4.02
N LEU A 333 -15.00 -13.21 -3.63
CA LEU A 333 -15.31 -11.78 -3.64
C LEU A 333 -14.82 -11.17 -4.96
N SER A 334 -15.75 -10.81 -5.86
CA SER A 334 -15.40 -10.24 -7.16
C SER A 334 -14.70 -8.86 -7.02
N TYR A 335 -13.93 -8.47 -8.03
CA TYR A 335 -13.23 -7.18 -8.00
C TYR A 335 -14.17 -5.96 -7.86
N PRO A 336 -15.34 -5.88 -8.56
CA PRO A 336 -16.33 -4.84 -8.32
C PRO A 336 -16.91 -4.85 -6.89
N ASP A 337 -17.17 -6.03 -6.32
CA ASP A 337 -17.70 -6.16 -4.97
C ASP A 337 -16.65 -5.79 -3.91
N LEU A 338 -15.38 -6.10 -4.17
CA LEU A 338 -14.27 -5.66 -3.32
C LEU A 338 -14.18 -4.13 -3.28
N ILE A 339 -14.29 -3.45 -4.43
CA ILE A 339 -14.32 -1.98 -4.51
C ILE A 339 -15.49 -1.44 -3.68
N ALA A 340 -16.70 -1.98 -3.86
CA ALA A 340 -17.88 -1.57 -3.12
C ALA A 340 -17.72 -1.80 -1.59
N LYS A 341 -17.14 -2.94 -1.19
CA LYS A 341 -16.86 -3.24 0.23
C LYS A 341 -15.87 -2.25 0.83
N LEU A 342 -14.83 -1.88 0.11
CA LEU A 342 -13.85 -0.87 0.55
C LEU A 342 -14.45 0.52 0.71
N ILE A 343 -15.33 0.95 -0.20
CA ILE A 343 -16.06 2.22 -0.10
C ILE A 343 -16.96 2.21 1.16
N ASN A 344 -17.65 1.10 1.43
CA ASN A 344 -18.48 0.97 2.62
C ASN A 344 -17.65 0.98 3.92
N LEU A 345 -16.49 0.31 3.96
CA LEU A 345 -15.58 0.36 5.11
C LEU A 345 -15.06 1.78 5.38
N ALA A 346 -14.78 2.56 4.33
CA ALA A 346 -14.38 3.96 4.47
C ALA A 346 -15.47 4.80 5.15
N LYS A 347 -16.72 4.63 4.74
CA LYS A 347 -17.89 5.31 5.32
C LYS A 347 -18.11 4.88 6.77
N GLU A 348 -18.03 3.58 7.05
CA GLU A 348 -18.17 3.02 8.39
C GLU A 348 -17.13 3.61 9.36
N ARG A 349 -15.84 3.63 8.99
CA ARG A 349 -14.76 4.22 9.77
C ARG A 349 -15.01 5.71 10.04
N HIS A 350 -15.42 6.45 9.02
CA HIS A 350 -15.72 7.88 9.16
C HIS A 350 -16.90 8.15 10.09
N GLU A 351 -17.99 7.38 9.98
CA GLU A 351 -19.16 7.50 10.87
C GLU A 351 -18.81 7.10 12.31
N ASP A 352 -17.94 6.11 12.51
CA ASP A 352 -17.46 5.76 13.85
C ASP A 352 -16.68 6.91 14.49
N LYS A 353 -15.80 7.53 13.73
CA LYS A 353 -15.02 8.70 14.16
C LYS A 353 -15.90 9.88 14.56
N LYS A 354 -17.03 10.11 13.91
CA LYS A 354 -18.00 11.17 14.26
C LYS A 354 -18.65 11.01 15.62
N LYS A 355 -18.59 9.83 16.25
CA LYS A 355 -19.06 9.61 17.62
C LYS A 355 -18.17 10.30 18.66
N ASN A 356 -16.95 10.68 18.30
CA ASN A 356 -16.02 11.36 19.18
C ASN A 356 -16.49 12.80 19.48
N LYS A 357 -16.37 13.22 20.75
CA LYS A 357 -16.67 14.59 21.16
C LYS A 357 -15.43 15.46 21.02
N TYR A 358 -15.57 16.56 20.28
CA TYR A 358 -14.49 17.56 20.09
C TYR A 358 -14.72 18.83 20.93
N LYS A 359 -15.84 18.91 21.66
CA LYS A 359 -16.13 20.00 22.59
C LYS A 359 -16.33 19.44 23.97
N ILE A 360 -15.76 20.11 24.96
CA ILE A 360 -15.97 19.86 26.38
C ILE A 360 -17.00 20.96 26.80
N ASP A 361 -18.20 20.53 27.15
CA ASP A 361 -19.24 21.42 27.68
C ASP A 361 -18.90 21.81 29.11
#